data_cd54654e50a3db2b0d75d45943a27ad4
#
_entry.id   cd54654e50a3db2b0d75d45943a27ad4
#
_cell.length_a   1.000
_cell.length_b   1.000
_cell.length_c   1.000
_cell.angle_alpha   90.00
_cell.angle_beta   90.00
_cell.angle_gamma   90.00
#
_symmetry.space_group_name_H-M   'P 1'
#
loop_
_entity.id
_entity.type
_entity.pdbx_description
1 polymer ?
#
loop_
_entity_poly.entity_id
_entity_poly.type
_entity_poly.pdbx_seq_one_letter_code
_entity_poly.pdbx_strand_id
1 'polypeptide(L)'
;MKNPLTIRSGSLLLMAALLGETAGTFAFQQDSPVQFSNIAASAGIQFSHENGATPEKYLPETMSAGALFFDYDNDGWLDIFLVNGGSFSDAAKAARAQHRLYRNTGGGKYRDVTASSGIEVSGFGMGACSADYDNDGWPDLYVTSVGGNRLYHNTGKNGFADVTLQAGVVAGMWSSSCAFGDIDNDGYVDLYVTRYVDFTPENNKYCSFDKLTAYCHPNVYSPMHNILYRNNGDGTFTDISKESGIGKVTGNGLGVVFGDYDNDGWTDIYVANDSSPSFLFHNKSAGVFEEVGLRAGVAVGTSGKPLAGMGTDMGDVDGDGLLDLFVTNLSEQTHSLYRNLGKGLFDNITFPSGIGKATLPFVGFGAALFDYDNDTDLDLAIVNGDVIDNIDDLKDQRSYKQVNLLLQNDGSGKFKEVGPVSGPGFALKKASRGLAVGDIDNDGDLDLLIANVGDTTDLLRNDGGNRQNSLLIRTVGTKSNRDGIGARLRLTIGKKVLLRYVKAGSSYLSQNDLRVHFGLGSATRADRLEILWPSGVVDEVLNIDANQIVTVREGAGAVSQKEFSVASVAR
;
A
#
# COMPACT_ATOMS: atom_id res chain seq x y z
N MET A 1 21.97 -82.46 4.72
CA MET A 1 23.07 -82.45 5.77
C MET A 1 23.11 -81.12 6.43
N LYS A 2 23.07 -81.21 7.76
CA LYS A 2 23.35 -80.22 8.80
C LYS A 2 22.21 -79.29 9.23
N ASN A 3 21.88 -79.58 10.46
CA ASN A 3 20.87 -79.15 11.41
C ASN A 3 20.92 -77.71 11.86
N PRO A 4 19.84 -77.25 12.51
CA PRO A 4 19.69 -75.91 13.06
C PRO A 4 20.19 -75.77 14.51
N LEU A 5 20.57 -74.58 14.89
CA LEU A 5 20.91 -74.24 16.28
C LEU A 5 19.80 -73.38 16.90
N THR A 6 19.15 -73.98 17.88
CA THR A 6 18.30 -73.36 18.88
C THR A 6 19.09 -72.54 19.87
N ILE A 7 18.63 -71.27 20.16
CA ILE A 7 19.11 -70.51 21.33
C ILE A 7 17.90 -70.21 22.24
N ARG A 8 18.09 -70.55 23.50
CA ARG A 8 17.16 -70.48 24.62
C ARG A 8 16.95 -69.02 25.11
N SER A 9 15.72 -68.75 25.48
CA SER A 9 15.26 -67.59 26.27
C SER A 9 15.95 -67.49 27.63
N GLY A 10 16.53 -66.35 27.91
CA GLY A 10 16.95 -65.95 29.27
C GLY A 10 16.18 -64.72 29.70
N SER A 11 15.34 -64.91 30.70
CA SER A 11 14.60 -63.80 31.35
C SER A 11 15.56 -62.99 32.21
N LEU A 12 15.64 -61.67 31.94
CA LEU A 12 16.27 -60.71 32.85
C LEU A 12 15.14 -59.81 33.38
N LEU A 13 14.85 -59.93 34.67
CA LEU A 13 14.07 -58.95 35.44
C LEU A 13 14.91 -57.67 35.58
N LEU A 14 14.43 -56.56 35.07
CA LEU A 14 14.96 -55.24 35.38
C LEU A 14 13.94 -54.49 36.23
N MET A 15 14.31 -54.19 37.46
CA MET A 15 13.59 -53.29 38.38
C MET A 15 13.58 -51.88 37.78
N ALA A 16 12.40 -51.35 37.43
CA ALA A 16 12.22 -49.96 37.09
C ALA A 16 12.03 -49.15 38.39
N ALA A 17 13.01 -48.32 38.71
CA ALA A 17 12.85 -47.28 39.72
C ALA A 17 11.98 -46.14 39.13
N LEU A 18 10.80 -45.89 39.70
CA LEU A 18 9.98 -44.73 39.42
C LEU A 18 10.67 -43.49 40.00
N LEU A 19 11.29 -42.70 39.14
CA LEU A 19 11.56 -41.28 39.36
C LEU A 19 10.38 -40.53 38.77
N GLY A 20 9.48 -40.02 39.62
CA GLY A 20 8.44 -39.11 39.24
C GLY A 20 9.01 -37.75 38.85
N GLU A 21 9.27 -37.51 37.57
CA GLU A 21 9.41 -36.17 37.05
C GLU A 21 8.01 -35.57 36.84
N THR A 22 7.66 -34.64 37.72
CA THR A 22 6.54 -33.73 37.46
C THR A 22 6.93 -32.84 36.28
N ALA A 23 6.60 -33.27 35.07
CA ALA A 23 6.60 -32.40 33.92
C ALA A 23 5.54 -31.32 34.16
N GLY A 24 5.98 -30.18 34.67
CA GLY A 24 5.18 -28.95 34.62
C GLY A 24 4.90 -28.65 33.17
N THR A 25 3.71 -28.96 32.71
CA THR A 25 3.19 -28.43 31.46
C THR A 25 3.04 -26.92 31.67
N PHE A 26 4.09 -26.18 31.29
CA PHE A 26 3.91 -24.78 30.92
C PHE A 26 2.97 -24.81 29.71
N ALA A 27 1.68 -24.66 29.95
CA ALA A 27 0.76 -24.22 28.91
C ALA A 27 1.26 -22.83 28.51
N PHE A 28 1.95 -22.73 27.37
CA PHE A 28 2.03 -21.48 26.68
C PHE A 28 0.59 -21.08 26.45
N GLN A 29 0.13 -20.05 27.14
CA GLN A 29 -1.10 -19.37 26.84
C GLN A 29 -0.84 -18.82 25.43
N GLN A 30 -1.36 -19.50 24.44
CA GLN A 30 -1.32 -19.05 23.07
C GLN A 30 -2.23 -17.83 23.07
N ASP A 31 -1.66 -16.64 23.09
CA ASP A 31 -2.43 -15.41 22.95
C ASP A 31 -3.31 -15.58 21.72
N SER A 32 -4.57 -15.19 21.85
CA SER A 32 -5.52 -15.29 20.76
C SER A 32 -4.94 -14.53 19.57
N PRO A 33 -4.82 -15.12 18.37
CA PRO A 33 -4.21 -14.45 17.25
C PRO A 33 -4.99 -13.17 16.91
N VAL A 34 -4.30 -12.16 16.38
CA VAL A 34 -4.93 -10.95 15.83
C VAL A 34 -5.99 -11.35 14.83
N GLN A 35 -7.17 -10.72 14.90
CA GLN A 35 -8.30 -11.04 14.05
C GLN A 35 -8.72 -9.83 13.25
N PHE A 36 -8.96 -10.02 11.96
CA PHE A 36 -9.51 -9.01 11.07
C PHE A 36 -10.97 -9.30 10.75
N SER A 37 -11.84 -8.33 11.05
CA SER A 37 -13.29 -8.43 10.84
C SER A 37 -13.77 -7.38 9.85
N ASN A 38 -14.53 -7.79 8.83
CA ASN A 38 -15.10 -6.81 7.90
C ASN A 38 -16.26 -6.06 8.55
N ILE A 39 -16.05 -4.79 8.83
CA ILE A 39 -17.02 -3.90 9.46
C ILE A 39 -17.68 -2.90 8.49
N ALA A 40 -17.36 -2.91 7.19
CA ALA A 40 -17.79 -1.88 6.24
C ALA A 40 -19.28 -1.54 6.36
N ALA A 41 -20.17 -2.54 6.31
CA ALA A 41 -21.61 -2.31 6.40
C ALA A 41 -22.04 -1.75 7.77
N SER A 42 -21.48 -2.28 8.87
CA SER A 42 -21.79 -1.83 10.24
C SER A 42 -21.14 -0.48 10.56
N ALA A 43 -20.08 -0.12 9.87
CA ALA A 43 -19.43 1.18 9.94
C ALA A 43 -20.17 2.29 9.15
N GLY A 44 -21.15 1.93 8.31
CA GLY A 44 -21.94 2.88 7.52
C GLY A 44 -21.46 3.06 6.08
N ILE A 45 -20.49 2.24 5.62
CA ILE A 45 -20.00 2.27 4.24
C ILE A 45 -20.93 1.46 3.34
N GLN A 46 -21.57 2.13 2.39
CA GLN A 46 -22.46 1.52 1.42
C GLN A 46 -21.97 1.84 0.00
N PHE A 47 -20.83 1.28 -0.34
CA PHE A 47 -20.20 1.46 -1.64
C PHE A 47 -20.07 0.12 -2.35
N SER A 48 -20.50 0.11 -3.63
CA SER A 48 -20.23 -0.96 -4.56
C SER A 48 -19.57 -0.35 -5.80
N HIS A 49 -18.43 -0.87 -6.15
CA HIS A 49 -17.69 -0.39 -7.31
C HIS A 49 -18.44 -0.75 -8.61
N GLU A 50 -18.69 0.24 -9.46
CA GLU A 50 -19.24 0.04 -10.80
C GLU A 50 -18.09 0.02 -11.80
N ASN A 51 -17.76 -1.14 -12.31
CA ASN A 51 -16.67 -1.31 -13.28
C ASN A 51 -17.13 -1.24 -14.75
N GLY A 52 -18.43 -1.09 -14.99
CA GLY A 52 -19.00 -0.94 -16.32
C GLY A 52 -18.83 -2.15 -17.24
N ALA A 53 -18.57 -3.34 -16.70
CA ALA A 53 -18.25 -4.54 -17.47
C ALA A 53 -19.18 -4.76 -18.67
N THR A 54 -18.57 -5.01 -19.85
CA THR A 54 -19.25 -5.15 -21.14
C THR A 54 -18.78 -6.41 -21.88
N PRO A 55 -19.53 -6.87 -22.89
CA PRO A 55 -19.04 -7.91 -23.79
C PRO A 55 -17.80 -7.51 -24.60
N GLU A 56 -17.58 -6.20 -24.78
CA GLU A 56 -16.45 -5.59 -25.49
C GLU A 56 -15.14 -5.76 -24.74
N LYS A 57 -15.19 -6.05 -23.40
CA LYS A 57 -14.01 -6.28 -22.57
C LYS A 57 -13.02 -5.11 -22.65
N TYR A 58 -13.47 -3.90 -22.33
CA TYR A 58 -12.58 -2.75 -22.22
C TYR A 58 -11.60 -2.95 -21.06
N LEU A 59 -10.31 -2.88 -21.33
CA LEU A 59 -9.28 -3.23 -20.34
C LEU A 59 -9.41 -2.47 -18.99
N PRO A 60 -9.84 -1.19 -18.91
CA PRO A 60 -10.05 -0.51 -17.63
C PRO A 60 -11.11 -1.16 -16.72
N GLU A 61 -12.07 -1.91 -17.29
CA GLU A 61 -13.15 -2.56 -16.52
C GLU A 61 -12.62 -3.56 -15.48
N THR A 62 -11.43 -4.15 -15.69
CA THR A 62 -10.80 -5.08 -14.76
C THR A 62 -9.67 -4.47 -13.92
N MET A 63 -9.28 -3.21 -14.18
CA MET A 63 -8.08 -2.59 -13.60
C MET A 63 -8.35 -1.50 -12.56
N SER A 64 -9.58 -0.97 -12.49
CA SER A 64 -9.96 0.13 -11.58
C SER A 64 -10.25 -0.34 -10.14
N ALA A 65 -10.60 0.55 -9.28
CA ALA A 65 -10.97 0.45 -7.85
C ALA A 65 -9.83 0.88 -6.89
N GLY A 66 -9.56 2.17 -6.86
CA GLY A 66 -8.65 2.79 -5.89
C GLY A 66 -9.35 3.18 -4.59
N ALA A 67 -8.57 3.29 -3.51
CA ALA A 67 -9.04 3.69 -2.19
C ALA A 67 -7.95 4.44 -1.42
N LEU A 68 -8.33 5.41 -0.60
CA LEU A 68 -7.36 6.08 0.26
C LEU A 68 -7.95 6.43 1.62
N PHE A 69 -7.07 6.52 2.62
CA PHE A 69 -7.29 7.15 3.91
C PHE A 69 -6.66 8.54 3.96
N PHE A 70 -7.37 9.51 4.50
CA PHE A 70 -6.86 10.86 4.80
C PHE A 70 -7.79 11.56 5.79
N ASP A 71 -7.30 12.56 6.51
CA ASP A 71 -8.09 13.39 7.44
C ASP A 71 -8.43 14.70 6.72
N TYR A 72 -9.51 14.68 5.87
CA TYR A 72 -9.79 15.82 4.97
C TYR A 72 -10.28 17.07 5.71
N ASP A 73 -10.87 16.92 6.89
CA ASP A 73 -11.41 18.03 7.68
C ASP A 73 -10.60 18.36 8.95
N ASN A 74 -9.42 17.74 9.09
CA ASN A 74 -8.46 17.94 10.18
C ASN A 74 -9.06 17.70 11.58
N ASP A 75 -10.03 16.78 11.72
CA ASP A 75 -10.64 16.46 13.01
C ASP A 75 -9.88 15.35 13.78
N GLY A 76 -8.87 14.76 13.15
CA GLY A 76 -7.98 13.75 13.71
C GLY A 76 -8.50 12.32 13.55
N TRP A 77 -9.55 12.12 12.76
CA TRP A 77 -10.07 10.81 12.38
C TRP A 77 -9.85 10.57 10.88
N LEU A 78 -9.47 9.36 10.52
CA LEU A 78 -9.26 9.01 9.12
C LEU A 78 -10.58 8.88 8.37
N ASP A 79 -10.72 9.69 7.34
CA ASP A 79 -11.79 9.63 6.36
C ASP A 79 -11.43 8.68 5.22
N ILE A 80 -12.43 8.32 4.43
CA ILE A 80 -12.27 7.38 3.31
C ILE A 80 -12.70 8.03 2.01
N PHE A 81 -11.84 7.94 0.99
CA PHE A 81 -12.24 8.21 -0.37
C PHE A 81 -12.17 6.94 -1.22
N LEU A 82 -13.26 6.63 -1.94
CA LEU A 82 -13.39 5.46 -2.81
C LEU A 82 -13.60 5.89 -4.24
N VAL A 83 -12.71 5.43 -5.11
CA VAL A 83 -12.78 5.72 -6.54
C VAL A 83 -13.69 4.73 -7.23
N ASN A 84 -14.64 5.24 -8.01
CA ASN A 84 -15.53 4.42 -8.82
C ASN A 84 -15.08 4.41 -10.28
N GLY A 85 -15.28 3.33 -10.99
CA GLY A 85 -14.97 3.20 -12.40
C GLY A 85 -15.93 4.02 -13.27
N GLY A 86 -16.90 3.37 -13.87
CA GLY A 86 -17.86 4.02 -14.77
C GLY A 86 -18.35 3.07 -15.87
N SER A 87 -18.70 3.64 -17.00
CA SER A 87 -19.03 2.85 -18.19
C SER A 87 -18.68 3.62 -19.45
N PHE A 88 -18.05 2.97 -20.41
CA PHE A 88 -17.74 3.55 -21.71
C PHE A 88 -18.91 3.46 -22.70
N SER A 89 -19.87 2.56 -22.47
CA SER A 89 -20.96 2.27 -23.40
C SER A 89 -22.35 2.68 -22.88
N ASP A 90 -22.48 2.96 -21.58
CA ASP A 90 -23.76 3.32 -20.93
C ASP A 90 -23.61 4.60 -20.10
N ALA A 91 -24.07 5.73 -20.68
CA ALA A 91 -24.02 7.03 -20.02
C ALA A 91 -24.82 7.08 -18.70
N ALA A 92 -25.91 6.29 -18.58
CA ALA A 92 -26.69 6.25 -17.35
C ALA A 92 -25.95 5.49 -16.23
N LYS A 93 -25.19 4.43 -16.55
CA LYS A 93 -24.28 3.77 -15.61
C LYS A 93 -23.13 4.70 -15.24
N ALA A 94 -22.48 5.34 -16.21
CA ALA A 94 -21.41 6.29 -15.96
C ALA A 94 -21.86 7.41 -15.00
N ALA A 95 -23.04 8.00 -15.19
CA ALA A 95 -23.57 9.05 -14.32
C ALA A 95 -23.87 8.58 -12.88
N ARG A 96 -24.12 7.28 -12.66
CA ARG A 96 -24.33 6.71 -11.32
C ARG A 96 -23.05 6.28 -10.63
N ALA A 97 -22.00 6.04 -11.38
CA ALA A 97 -20.70 5.56 -10.87
C ALA A 97 -19.92 6.72 -10.20
N GLN A 98 -20.48 7.30 -9.16
CA GLN A 98 -19.84 8.40 -8.44
C GLN A 98 -18.78 7.87 -7.49
N HIS A 99 -17.64 8.59 -7.37
CA HIS A 99 -16.72 8.45 -6.26
C HIS A 99 -17.46 8.71 -4.94
N ARG A 100 -16.91 8.25 -3.84
CA ARG A 100 -17.52 8.48 -2.52
C ARG A 100 -16.50 9.00 -1.53
N LEU A 101 -16.89 10.07 -0.84
CA LEU A 101 -16.20 10.59 0.33
C LEU A 101 -17.02 10.23 1.57
N TYR A 102 -16.40 9.49 2.47
CA TYR A 102 -16.99 9.10 3.73
C TYR A 102 -16.24 9.79 4.87
N ARG A 103 -16.94 10.64 5.61
CA ARG A 103 -16.43 11.25 6.82
C ARG A 103 -16.48 10.27 7.98
N ASN A 104 -15.38 10.12 8.69
CA ASN A 104 -15.34 9.42 9.98
C ASN A 104 -16.00 10.29 11.06
N THR A 105 -16.96 9.73 11.79
CA THR A 105 -17.67 10.44 12.87
C THR A 105 -17.16 10.07 14.26
N GLY A 106 -16.01 9.40 14.30
CA GLY A 106 -15.35 8.88 15.48
C GLY A 106 -15.56 7.37 15.67
N GLY A 107 -14.49 6.69 16.13
CA GLY A 107 -14.54 5.26 16.43
C GLY A 107 -14.86 4.36 15.24
N GLY A 108 -14.32 4.67 14.06
CA GLY A 108 -14.51 3.87 12.85
C GLY A 108 -15.95 3.86 12.33
N LYS A 109 -16.74 4.91 12.57
CA LYS A 109 -18.10 5.09 12.02
C LYS A 109 -18.11 6.17 10.95
N TYR A 110 -18.72 5.87 9.83
CA TYR A 110 -18.66 6.69 8.63
C TYR A 110 -20.01 7.21 8.17
N ARG A 111 -20.01 8.39 7.58
CA ARG A 111 -21.17 9.01 6.93
C ARG A 111 -20.77 9.46 5.53
N ASP A 112 -21.55 9.10 4.51
CA ASP A 112 -21.40 9.61 3.14
C ASP A 112 -21.65 11.13 3.13
N VAL A 113 -20.64 11.88 2.72
CA VAL A 113 -20.69 13.35 2.59
C VAL A 113 -20.45 13.81 1.15
N THR A 114 -20.44 12.89 0.20
CA THR A 114 -20.14 13.13 -1.23
C THR A 114 -20.96 14.27 -1.81
N ALA A 115 -22.28 14.28 -1.57
CA ALA A 115 -23.18 15.28 -2.15
C ALA A 115 -22.88 16.72 -1.71
N SER A 116 -22.21 16.90 -0.56
CA SER A 116 -21.83 18.22 -0.04
C SER A 116 -20.36 18.53 -0.23
N SER A 117 -19.56 17.59 -0.75
CA SER A 117 -18.11 17.72 -0.83
C SER A 117 -17.61 18.60 -1.97
N GLY A 118 -18.43 18.83 -3.03
CA GLY A 118 -17.99 19.51 -4.24
C GLY A 118 -17.19 18.62 -5.21
N ILE A 119 -17.00 17.34 -4.88
CA ILE A 119 -16.32 16.39 -5.77
C ILE A 119 -17.28 15.92 -6.86
N GLU A 120 -16.94 16.20 -8.11
CA GLU A 120 -17.72 15.79 -9.28
C GLU A 120 -17.08 14.57 -9.96
N VAL A 121 -17.93 13.72 -10.55
CA VAL A 121 -17.45 12.57 -11.31
C VAL A 121 -17.07 13.00 -12.71
N SER A 122 -15.88 12.59 -13.16
CA SER A 122 -15.50 12.76 -14.55
C SER A 122 -14.67 11.58 -15.03
N GLY A 123 -15.05 11.01 -16.15
CA GLY A 123 -14.32 9.91 -16.77
C GLY A 123 -14.53 8.56 -16.07
N PHE A 124 -13.67 7.62 -16.41
CA PHE A 124 -13.60 6.29 -15.79
C PHE A 124 -12.49 6.32 -14.72
N GLY A 125 -12.87 6.40 -13.44
CA GLY A 125 -11.94 6.57 -12.34
C GLY A 125 -11.05 5.35 -12.11
N MET A 126 -9.80 5.61 -11.73
CA MET A 126 -8.79 4.58 -11.47
C MET A 126 -8.34 4.61 -10.01
N GLY A 127 -7.57 5.61 -9.62
CA GLY A 127 -6.96 5.75 -8.31
C GLY A 127 -7.02 7.18 -7.77
N ALA A 128 -6.46 7.37 -6.58
CA ALA A 128 -6.33 8.69 -5.98
C ALA A 128 -5.13 8.77 -5.03
N CYS A 129 -4.63 10.00 -4.84
CA CYS A 129 -3.64 10.35 -3.83
C CYS A 129 -3.97 11.72 -3.22
N SER A 130 -3.49 11.99 -2.01
CA SER A 130 -3.77 13.20 -1.24
C SER A 130 -2.51 13.76 -0.61
N ALA A 131 -2.38 15.08 -0.62
CA ALA A 131 -1.39 15.86 0.13
C ALA A 131 -1.86 17.32 0.20
N ASP A 132 -1.33 18.08 1.15
CA ASP A 132 -1.46 19.54 1.21
C ASP A 132 -0.44 20.16 0.21
N TYR A 133 -0.84 20.28 -1.08
CA TYR A 133 0.10 20.67 -2.14
C TYR A 133 0.45 22.15 -2.12
N ASP A 134 -0.38 23.01 -1.56
CA ASP A 134 -0.16 24.46 -1.48
C ASP A 134 0.22 24.96 -0.08
N ASN A 135 0.40 24.03 0.87
CA ASN A 135 0.81 24.28 2.26
C ASN A 135 -0.19 25.15 3.05
N ASP A 136 -1.48 25.14 2.69
CA ASP A 136 -2.52 25.90 3.39
C ASP A 136 -3.05 25.22 4.66
N GLY A 137 -2.66 23.97 4.89
CA GLY A 137 -3.00 23.15 6.05
C GLY A 137 -4.19 22.23 5.85
N TRP A 138 -4.73 22.11 4.64
CA TRP A 138 -5.83 21.22 4.31
C TRP A 138 -5.41 20.19 3.24
N PRO A 139 -5.63 18.89 3.46
CA PRO A 139 -5.25 17.89 2.47
C PRO A 139 -6.11 18.01 1.19
N ASP A 140 -5.45 18.12 0.05
CA ASP A 140 -6.05 18.13 -1.27
C ASP A 140 -6.15 16.72 -1.85
N LEU A 141 -6.86 16.58 -2.97
CA LEU A 141 -7.14 15.27 -3.56
C LEU A 141 -6.86 15.27 -5.06
N TYR A 142 -5.99 14.38 -5.53
CA TYR A 142 -5.81 14.10 -6.94
C TYR A 142 -6.41 12.76 -7.31
N VAL A 143 -7.26 12.74 -8.35
CA VAL A 143 -7.96 11.54 -8.83
C VAL A 143 -7.52 11.23 -10.25
N THR A 144 -7.02 10.01 -10.46
CA THR A 144 -6.62 9.51 -11.78
C THR A 144 -7.77 8.81 -12.48
N SER A 145 -7.77 8.88 -13.82
CA SER A 145 -8.84 8.30 -14.62
C SER A 145 -8.40 7.97 -16.06
N VAL A 146 -9.26 7.27 -16.78
CA VAL A 146 -9.22 7.19 -18.24
C VAL A 146 -9.98 8.38 -18.79
N GLY A 147 -9.28 9.25 -19.53
CA GLY A 147 -9.89 10.39 -20.21
C GLY A 147 -9.63 11.76 -19.57
N GLY A 148 -9.09 11.82 -18.36
CA GLY A 148 -8.68 13.09 -17.74
C GLY A 148 -8.78 13.09 -16.22
N ASN A 149 -7.65 13.38 -15.58
CA ASN A 149 -7.52 13.44 -14.13
C ASN A 149 -8.14 14.70 -13.53
N ARG A 150 -8.29 14.74 -12.21
CA ARG A 150 -8.80 15.90 -11.47
C ARG A 150 -7.92 16.19 -10.26
N LEU A 151 -7.63 17.48 -10.05
CA LEU A 151 -7.10 18.03 -8.81
C LEU A 151 -8.19 18.81 -8.11
N TYR A 152 -8.52 18.40 -6.90
CA TYR A 152 -9.50 19.06 -6.05
C TYR A 152 -8.77 19.75 -4.90
N HIS A 153 -8.80 21.08 -4.89
CA HIS A 153 -8.30 21.88 -3.77
C HIS A 153 -9.32 21.88 -2.63
N ASN A 154 -8.85 21.55 -1.43
CA ASN A 154 -9.66 21.56 -0.21
C ASN A 154 -9.80 22.98 0.34
N THR A 155 -11.00 23.55 0.30
CA THR A 155 -11.24 24.93 0.71
C THR A 155 -11.29 25.15 2.21
N GLY A 156 -11.05 24.11 3.02
CA GLY A 156 -11.13 24.18 4.49
C GLY A 156 -12.53 24.45 5.07
N LYS A 157 -13.57 24.42 4.24
CA LYS A 157 -14.97 24.73 4.61
C LYS A 157 -15.93 23.58 4.29
N ASN A 158 -15.46 22.35 4.47
CA ASN A 158 -16.20 21.12 4.16
C ASN A 158 -16.44 20.87 2.68
N GLY A 159 -15.55 21.31 1.80
CA GLY A 159 -15.72 21.04 0.38
C GLY A 159 -14.47 21.27 -0.44
N PHE A 160 -14.50 20.67 -1.61
CA PHE A 160 -13.44 20.70 -2.60
C PHE A 160 -13.83 21.53 -3.81
N ALA A 161 -12.86 22.19 -4.44
CA ALA A 161 -13.01 22.91 -5.70
C ALA A 161 -12.14 22.23 -6.78
N ASP A 162 -12.69 21.94 -7.95
CA ASP A 162 -11.90 21.46 -9.09
C ASP A 162 -11.01 22.59 -9.61
N VAL A 163 -9.69 22.45 -9.44
CA VAL A 163 -8.67 23.40 -9.87
C VAL A 163 -7.78 22.84 -10.98
N THR A 164 -8.14 21.70 -11.56
CA THR A 164 -7.33 20.93 -12.52
C THR A 164 -6.76 21.78 -13.67
N LEU A 165 -7.61 22.60 -14.29
CA LEU A 165 -7.20 23.48 -15.40
C LEU A 165 -6.30 24.61 -14.94
N GLN A 166 -6.62 25.19 -13.77
CA GLN A 166 -5.86 26.31 -13.20
C GLN A 166 -4.48 25.86 -12.73
N ALA A 167 -4.41 24.68 -12.11
CA ALA A 167 -3.18 24.08 -11.63
C ALA A 167 -2.30 23.51 -12.78
N GLY A 168 -2.84 23.33 -13.99
CA GLY A 168 -2.08 22.83 -15.14
C GLY A 168 -1.78 21.32 -15.11
N VAL A 169 -2.57 20.54 -14.35
CA VAL A 169 -2.32 19.09 -14.15
C VAL A 169 -3.28 18.19 -14.94
N VAL A 170 -3.74 18.65 -16.08
CA VAL A 170 -4.59 17.87 -17.00
C VAL A 170 -3.76 16.80 -17.68
N ALA A 171 -3.88 15.55 -17.24
CA ALA A 171 -3.35 14.39 -17.94
C ALA A 171 -4.49 13.74 -18.73
N GLY A 172 -4.32 13.62 -20.03
CA GLY A 172 -5.24 12.87 -20.88
C GLY A 172 -4.89 11.39 -20.96
N MET A 173 -5.70 10.61 -21.67
CA MET A 173 -5.50 9.17 -21.85
C MET A 173 -5.69 8.37 -20.54
N TRP A 174 -4.96 7.27 -20.34
CA TRP A 174 -5.11 6.42 -19.17
C TRP A 174 -4.03 6.67 -18.14
N SER A 175 -4.37 7.36 -17.05
CA SER A 175 -3.57 7.43 -15.84
C SER A 175 -3.99 6.36 -14.84
N SER A 176 -3.03 5.71 -14.19
CA SER A 176 -3.27 4.66 -13.18
C SER A 176 -3.06 5.19 -11.76
N SER A 177 -1.91 4.98 -11.14
CA SER A 177 -1.64 5.52 -9.79
C SER A 177 -1.09 6.94 -9.83
N CYS A 178 -1.14 7.61 -8.68
CA CYS A 178 -0.42 8.86 -8.42
C CYS A 178 0.27 8.81 -7.06
N ALA A 179 1.24 9.69 -6.89
CA ALA A 179 1.90 9.90 -5.61
C ALA A 179 2.44 11.34 -5.54
N PHE A 180 2.43 11.89 -4.33
CA PHE A 180 3.07 13.17 -4.04
C PHE A 180 4.43 12.96 -3.37
N GLY A 181 5.42 13.80 -3.70
CA GLY A 181 6.75 13.79 -3.11
C GLY A 181 7.50 15.07 -3.44
N ASP A 182 8.33 15.55 -2.52
CA ASP A 182 9.19 16.71 -2.71
C ASP A 182 10.49 16.25 -3.37
N ILE A 183 10.63 16.47 -4.69
CA ILE A 183 11.76 15.94 -5.48
C ILE A 183 12.98 16.86 -5.50
N ASP A 184 12.80 18.12 -5.14
CA ASP A 184 13.88 19.11 -5.17
C ASP A 184 14.13 19.79 -3.82
N ASN A 185 13.46 19.30 -2.75
CA ASN A 185 13.56 19.74 -1.37
C ASN A 185 13.25 21.24 -1.19
N ASP A 186 12.31 21.77 -2.01
CA ASP A 186 11.91 23.17 -1.96
C ASP A 186 10.78 23.47 -0.95
N GLY A 187 10.23 22.39 -0.36
CA GLY A 187 9.17 22.48 0.66
C GLY A 187 7.75 22.43 0.07
N TYR A 188 7.60 22.18 -1.22
CA TYR A 188 6.33 21.88 -1.86
C TYR A 188 6.36 20.46 -2.42
N VAL A 189 5.24 19.75 -2.33
CA VAL A 189 5.16 18.41 -2.91
C VAL A 189 4.87 18.48 -4.40
N ASP A 190 5.63 17.72 -5.17
CA ASP A 190 5.45 17.49 -6.59
C ASP A 190 4.51 16.31 -6.82
N LEU A 191 3.97 16.18 -8.04
CA LEU A 191 3.00 15.15 -8.38
C LEU A 191 3.54 14.23 -9.46
N TYR A 192 3.65 12.94 -9.15
CA TYR A 192 3.94 11.90 -10.12
C TYR A 192 2.69 11.13 -10.50
N VAL A 193 2.51 10.90 -11.80
CA VAL A 193 1.35 10.18 -12.35
C VAL A 193 1.84 9.05 -13.24
N THR A 194 1.50 7.81 -12.91
CA THR A 194 1.76 6.67 -13.77
C THR A 194 0.77 6.59 -14.91
N ARG A 195 1.25 6.22 -16.09
CA ARG A 195 0.42 6.01 -17.28
C ARG A 195 0.58 4.58 -17.78
N TYR A 196 -0.55 3.97 -18.14
CA TYR A 196 -0.55 2.55 -18.48
C TYR A 196 -0.33 2.34 -19.98
N VAL A 197 -1.37 2.43 -20.77
CA VAL A 197 -1.31 2.21 -22.22
C VAL A 197 -2.17 3.23 -22.97
N ASP A 198 -1.98 3.35 -24.29
CA ASP A 198 -2.69 4.27 -25.18
C ASP A 198 -4.14 3.85 -25.48
N PHE A 199 -4.81 3.23 -24.52
CA PHE A 199 -6.18 2.77 -24.69
C PHE A 199 -7.17 3.93 -24.83
N THR A 200 -8.09 3.78 -25.79
CA THR A 200 -9.38 4.51 -25.91
C THR A 200 -10.48 3.52 -26.27
N PRO A 201 -11.77 3.82 -26.01
CA PRO A 201 -12.86 2.93 -26.45
C PRO A 201 -12.85 2.63 -27.94
N GLU A 202 -12.41 3.59 -28.77
CA GLU A 202 -12.37 3.48 -30.23
C GLU A 202 -11.23 2.56 -30.73
N ASN A 203 -10.13 2.46 -29.95
CA ASN A 203 -8.99 1.60 -30.32
C ASN A 203 -9.03 0.24 -29.61
N ASN A 204 -10.12 -0.10 -28.91
CA ASN A 204 -10.25 -1.36 -28.17
C ASN A 204 -9.90 -2.56 -29.03
N LYS A 205 -9.28 -3.56 -28.42
CA LYS A 205 -8.90 -4.82 -29.07
C LYS A 205 -9.76 -5.96 -28.53
N TYR A 206 -9.99 -6.97 -29.37
CA TYR A 206 -10.71 -8.18 -28.99
C TYR A 206 -9.72 -9.31 -28.82
N CYS A 207 -9.65 -9.85 -27.61
CA CYS A 207 -8.69 -10.87 -27.24
C CYS A 207 -9.37 -12.12 -26.68
N SER A 208 -8.62 -13.22 -26.68
CA SER A 208 -9.04 -14.47 -26.08
C SER A 208 -7.92 -15.02 -25.20
N PHE A 209 -8.33 -15.67 -24.13
CA PHE A 209 -7.46 -16.47 -23.29
C PHE A 209 -7.98 -17.91 -23.31
N ASP A 210 -7.22 -18.85 -23.87
CA ASP A 210 -7.70 -20.19 -24.24
C ASP A 210 -8.98 -20.10 -25.11
N LYS A 211 -10.13 -20.53 -24.57
CA LYS A 211 -11.42 -20.49 -25.24
C LYS A 211 -12.33 -19.36 -24.81
N LEU A 212 -11.87 -18.52 -23.88
CA LEU A 212 -12.64 -17.43 -23.30
C LEU A 212 -12.43 -16.13 -24.08
N THR A 213 -13.48 -15.34 -24.27
CA THR A 213 -13.32 -13.92 -24.59
C THR A 213 -12.80 -13.23 -23.34
N ALA A 214 -11.66 -12.57 -23.41
CA ALA A 214 -10.96 -12.02 -22.27
C ALA A 214 -10.51 -10.57 -22.51
N TYR A 215 -10.22 -9.87 -21.42
CA TYR A 215 -9.49 -8.60 -21.48
C TYR A 215 -8.14 -8.81 -22.14
N CYS A 216 -7.71 -7.83 -22.93
CA CYS A 216 -6.46 -7.92 -23.67
C CYS A 216 -5.25 -7.74 -22.76
N HIS A 217 -4.17 -8.44 -23.10
CA HIS A 217 -2.86 -8.19 -22.50
C HIS A 217 -2.36 -6.77 -22.88
N PRO A 218 -1.71 -6.01 -22.00
CA PRO A 218 -1.30 -4.63 -22.27
C PRO A 218 -0.40 -4.48 -23.52
N ASN A 219 0.39 -5.48 -23.85
CA ASN A 219 1.31 -5.45 -25.00
C ASN A 219 0.62 -5.37 -26.38
N VAL A 220 -0.72 -5.41 -26.46
CA VAL A 220 -1.45 -5.14 -27.72
C VAL A 220 -1.70 -3.65 -27.93
N TYR A 221 -1.39 -2.84 -26.95
CA TYR A 221 -1.43 -1.37 -26.95
C TYR A 221 -0.01 -0.80 -26.89
N SER A 222 0.13 0.51 -27.09
CA SER A 222 1.44 1.16 -26.96
C SER A 222 1.69 1.58 -25.51
N PRO A 223 2.87 1.30 -24.94
CA PRO A 223 3.24 1.79 -23.63
C PRO A 223 3.37 3.31 -23.62
N MET A 224 3.16 3.92 -22.46
CA MET A 224 3.21 5.37 -22.30
C MET A 224 4.38 5.81 -21.41
N HIS A 225 4.84 7.07 -21.55
CA HIS A 225 5.70 7.68 -20.54
C HIS A 225 4.86 8.19 -19.38
N ASN A 226 5.39 8.10 -18.17
CA ASN A 226 4.77 8.68 -16.96
C ASN A 226 4.92 10.21 -16.96
N ILE A 227 4.17 10.88 -16.09
CA ILE A 227 4.20 12.34 -15.98
C ILE A 227 4.75 12.73 -14.62
N LEU A 228 5.63 13.72 -14.61
CA LEU A 228 6.12 14.39 -13.41
C LEU A 228 5.79 15.88 -13.51
N TYR A 229 4.95 16.33 -12.59
CA TYR A 229 4.59 17.73 -12.44
C TYR A 229 5.36 18.32 -11.27
N ARG A 230 6.19 19.35 -11.51
CA ARG A 230 6.83 20.13 -10.47
C ARG A 230 5.87 21.20 -9.96
N ASN A 231 5.72 21.31 -8.66
CA ASN A 231 4.97 22.36 -7.99
C ASN A 231 5.71 23.70 -8.11
N ASN A 232 5.01 24.77 -8.47
CA ASN A 232 5.60 26.10 -8.61
C ASN A 232 5.48 26.94 -7.32
N GLY A 233 4.85 26.42 -6.26
CA GLY A 233 4.64 27.11 -4.97
C GLY A 233 3.57 28.21 -5.04
N ASP A 234 2.81 28.32 -6.12
CA ASP A 234 1.77 29.33 -6.33
C ASP A 234 0.39 28.70 -6.64
N GLY A 235 0.23 27.41 -6.34
CA GLY A 235 -0.97 26.63 -6.63
C GLY A 235 -1.03 26.06 -8.04
N THR A 236 0.04 26.22 -8.83
CA THR A 236 0.18 25.68 -10.19
C THR A 236 1.32 24.68 -10.29
N PHE A 237 1.30 23.87 -11.35
CA PHE A 237 2.35 22.89 -11.63
C PHE A 237 2.89 23.06 -13.04
N THR A 238 4.14 22.65 -13.24
CA THR A 238 4.80 22.58 -14.54
C THR A 238 5.13 21.13 -14.88
N ASP A 239 4.67 20.61 -16.04
CA ASP A 239 5.09 19.30 -16.54
C ASP A 239 6.57 19.34 -16.90
N ILE A 240 7.40 18.65 -16.10
CA ILE A 240 8.86 18.53 -16.29
C ILE A 240 9.26 17.12 -16.72
N SER A 241 8.32 16.30 -17.19
CA SER A 241 8.60 14.89 -17.53
C SER A 241 9.78 14.73 -18.48
N LYS A 242 9.89 15.62 -19.47
CA LYS A 242 10.98 15.59 -20.46
C LYS A 242 12.30 16.06 -19.87
N GLU A 243 12.30 17.18 -19.19
CA GLU A 243 13.46 17.84 -18.60
C GLU A 243 14.05 17.01 -17.46
N SER A 244 13.19 16.43 -16.62
CA SER A 244 13.59 15.57 -15.50
C SER A 244 14.23 14.26 -15.93
N GLY A 245 13.94 13.78 -17.14
CA GLY A 245 14.41 12.48 -17.64
C GLY A 245 13.37 11.35 -17.52
N ILE A 246 12.29 11.54 -16.78
CA ILE A 246 11.18 10.56 -16.63
C ILE A 246 10.58 10.21 -18.01
N GLY A 247 10.33 11.18 -18.84
CA GLY A 247 9.74 11.01 -20.18
C GLY A 247 10.65 10.36 -21.23
N LYS A 248 11.89 9.98 -20.89
CA LYS A 248 12.83 9.31 -21.83
C LYS A 248 12.51 7.83 -22.03
N VAL A 249 11.74 7.23 -21.11
CA VAL A 249 11.36 5.82 -21.15
C VAL A 249 9.85 5.67 -21.17
N THR A 250 9.36 4.58 -21.77
CA THR A 250 7.95 4.21 -21.80
C THR A 250 7.77 2.85 -21.20
N GLY A 251 6.67 2.68 -20.44
CA GLY A 251 6.30 1.42 -19.80
C GLY A 251 4.79 1.36 -19.58
N ASN A 252 4.33 0.25 -19.04
CA ASN A 252 2.93 0.08 -18.66
C ASN A 252 2.81 0.36 -17.16
N GLY A 253 2.97 1.65 -16.76
CA GLY A 253 3.07 2.04 -15.36
C GLY A 253 1.76 1.85 -14.58
N LEU A 254 1.84 1.19 -13.44
CA LEU A 254 0.73 0.95 -12.52
C LEU A 254 1.03 1.51 -11.12
N GLY A 255 1.60 0.73 -10.21
CA GLY A 255 1.96 1.20 -8.89
C GLY A 255 3.17 2.14 -8.89
N VAL A 256 3.20 3.07 -7.95
CA VAL A 256 4.32 3.99 -7.74
C VAL A 256 4.57 4.20 -6.25
N VAL A 257 5.83 4.32 -5.86
CA VAL A 257 6.23 4.68 -4.50
C VAL A 257 7.46 5.58 -4.54
N PHE A 258 7.46 6.59 -3.67
CA PHE A 258 8.62 7.44 -3.40
C PHE A 258 9.43 6.92 -2.21
N GLY A 259 10.77 7.07 -2.26
CA GLY A 259 11.65 6.76 -1.15
C GLY A 259 13.11 7.05 -1.49
N ASP A 260 13.89 7.50 -0.52
CA ASP A 260 15.35 7.67 -0.63
C ASP A 260 16.01 6.31 -0.38
N TYR A 261 16.17 5.49 -1.45
CA TYR A 261 16.62 4.10 -1.32
C TYR A 261 18.13 3.96 -1.06
N ASP A 262 18.93 4.96 -1.39
CA ASP A 262 20.39 4.92 -1.20
C ASP A 262 20.89 5.88 -0.11
N ASN A 263 19.97 6.57 0.58
CA ASN A 263 20.22 7.49 1.69
C ASN A 263 21.09 8.68 1.30
N ASP A 264 20.95 9.20 0.06
CA ASP A 264 21.68 10.36 -0.42
C ASP A 264 20.98 11.70 -0.12
N GLY A 265 19.74 11.64 0.41
CA GLY A 265 18.94 12.80 0.80
C GLY A 265 18.03 13.34 -0.31
N TRP A 266 17.97 12.68 -1.46
CA TRP A 266 17.04 12.97 -2.54
C TRP A 266 15.99 11.86 -2.66
N THR A 267 14.77 12.25 -2.88
CA THR A 267 13.69 11.29 -3.02
C THR A 267 13.70 10.64 -4.40
N ASP A 268 13.80 9.30 -4.46
CA ASP A 268 13.77 8.48 -5.67
C ASP A 268 12.36 7.98 -5.95
N ILE A 269 12.15 7.38 -7.14
CA ILE A 269 10.84 6.90 -7.57
C ILE A 269 10.95 5.47 -8.10
N TYR A 270 10.16 4.55 -7.55
CA TYR A 270 9.97 3.23 -8.15
C TYR A 270 8.59 3.15 -8.81
N VAL A 271 8.54 2.54 -10.02
CA VAL A 271 7.31 2.30 -10.77
C VAL A 271 7.22 0.83 -11.13
N ALA A 272 6.18 0.17 -10.65
CA ALA A 272 5.81 -1.17 -11.08
C ALA A 272 5.17 -1.09 -12.48
N ASN A 273 5.75 -1.79 -13.44
CA ASN A 273 5.26 -1.85 -14.81
C ASN A 273 4.69 -3.23 -15.13
N ASP A 274 3.49 -3.27 -15.71
CA ASP A 274 2.86 -4.50 -16.15
C ASP A 274 3.52 -5.00 -17.45
N SER A 275 4.14 -6.19 -17.39
CA SER A 275 4.69 -6.89 -18.54
C SER A 275 5.74 -6.10 -19.35
N SER A 276 6.31 -5.07 -18.73
CA SER A 276 7.46 -4.32 -19.21
C SER A 276 8.45 -4.11 -18.06
N PRO A 277 9.75 -3.80 -18.32
CA PRO A 277 10.71 -3.59 -17.24
C PRO A 277 10.20 -2.51 -16.27
N SER A 278 10.21 -2.81 -14.96
CA SER A 278 9.90 -1.81 -13.93
C SER A 278 10.99 -0.76 -13.87
N PHE A 279 10.63 0.46 -13.44
CA PHE A 279 11.57 1.57 -13.37
C PHE A 279 11.99 1.87 -11.93
N LEU A 280 13.27 2.13 -11.73
CA LEU A 280 13.81 2.81 -10.56
C LEU A 280 14.50 4.08 -11.05
N PHE A 281 13.89 5.22 -10.79
CA PHE A 281 14.43 6.52 -11.12
C PHE A 281 15.23 7.05 -9.93
N HIS A 282 16.55 7.05 -10.07
CA HIS A 282 17.44 7.67 -9.10
C HIS A 282 17.49 9.18 -9.32
N ASN A 283 17.16 9.94 -8.29
CA ASN A 283 17.20 11.39 -8.28
C ASN A 283 18.64 11.86 -8.04
N LYS A 284 19.30 12.31 -9.07
CA LYS A 284 20.72 12.76 -9.00
C LYS A 284 20.89 14.07 -8.26
N SER A 285 19.88 14.91 -8.29
CA SER A 285 19.70 16.16 -7.53
C SER A 285 18.51 16.95 -8.08
N ALA A 286 17.73 17.57 -7.20
CA ALA A 286 16.72 18.57 -7.54
C ALA A 286 15.80 18.18 -8.73
N GLY A 287 15.26 16.96 -8.70
CA GLY A 287 14.30 16.47 -9.70
C GLY A 287 14.89 16.08 -11.07
N VAL A 288 16.20 15.84 -11.15
CA VAL A 288 16.85 15.27 -12.33
C VAL A 288 17.10 13.79 -12.14
N PHE A 289 16.38 12.95 -12.89
CA PHE A 289 16.37 11.51 -12.71
C PHE A 289 17.16 10.74 -13.76
N GLU A 290 17.74 9.62 -13.33
CA GLU A 290 18.32 8.58 -14.19
C GLU A 290 17.57 7.25 -13.93
N GLU A 291 17.07 6.60 -14.99
CA GLU A 291 16.49 5.26 -14.86
C GLU A 291 17.61 4.24 -14.63
N VAL A 292 17.57 3.55 -13.49
CA VAL A 292 18.62 2.63 -13.04
C VAL A 292 18.12 1.22 -12.72
N GLY A 293 16.83 0.92 -12.90
CA GLY A 293 16.18 -0.29 -12.44
C GLY A 293 16.85 -1.59 -12.90
N LEU A 294 17.33 -1.64 -14.16
CA LEU A 294 18.05 -2.81 -14.66
C LEU A 294 19.42 -2.96 -13.96
N ARG A 295 20.13 -1.86 -13.77
CA ARG A 295 21.44 -1.84 -13.08
C ARG A 295 21.29 -2.17 -11.59
N ALA A 296 20.23 -1.67 -10.98
CA ALA A 296 19.90 -1.92 -9.57
C ALA A 296 19.40 -3.34 -9.29
N GLY A 297 18.96 -4.07 -10.32
CA GLY A 297 18.47 -5.45 -10.19
C GLY A 297 16.97 -5.57 -9.90
N VAL A 298 16.16 -4.50 -10.08
CA VAL A 298 14.73 -4.45 -9.74
C VAL A 298 13.79 -4.33 -10.94
N ALA A 299 14.33 -4.24 -12.16
CA ALA A 299 13.53 -4.03 -13.38
C ALA A 299 12.87 -5.31 -13.91
N VAL A 300 13.44 -6.48 -13.63
CA VAL A 300 13.03 -7.77 -14.21
C VAL A 300 13.10 -8.88 -13.17
N GLY A 301 12.35 -9.96 -13.41
CA GLY A 301 12.41 -11.15 -12.56
C GLY A 301 13.73 -11.92 -12.66
N THR A 302 13.89 -12.95 -11.82
CA THR A 302 15.09 -13.81 -11.77
C THR A 302 15.43 -14.50 -13.08
N SER A 303 14.45 -14.66 -13.99
CA SER A 303 14.67 -15.19 -15.34
C SER A 303 15.21 -14.17 -16.35
N GLY A 304 15.41 -12.90 -15.93
CA GLY A 304 15.77 -11.79 -16.80
C GLY A 304 14.63 -11.29 -17.72
N LYS A 305 13.38 -11.73 -17.45
CA LYS A 305 12.18 -11.26 -18.18
C LYS A 305 11.41 -10.26 -17.33
N PRO A 306 10.74 -9.27 -17.96
CA PRO A 306 9.79 -8.42 -17.28
C PRO A 306 8.69 -9.24 -16.61
N LEU A 307 8.25 -8.81 -15.45
CA LEU A 307 7.09 -9.34 -14.74
C LEU A 307 5.90 -8.39 -14.93
N ALA A 308 4.71 -8.85 -14.61
CA ALA A 308 3.51 -8.00 -14.61
C ALA A 308 3.39 -7.28 -13.27
N GLY A 309 4.22 -6.27 -13.05
CA GLY A 309 4.23 -5.49 -11.82
C GLY A 309 2.99 -4.61 -11.70
N MET A 310 2.29 -4.70 -10.55
CA MET A 310 1.05 -3.95 -10.30
C MET A 310 1.17 -3.01 -9.10
N GLY A 311 1.04 -3.50 -7.88
CA GLY A 311 1.23 -2.70 -6.67
C GLY A 311 2.67 -2.76 -6.16
N THR A 312 3.07 -1.76 -5.38
CA THR A 312 4.43 -1.67 -4.81
C THR A 312 4.43 -0.93 -3.49
N ASP A 313 5.37 -1.29 -2.62
CA ASP A 313 5.68 -0.55 -1.40
C ASP A 313 7.17 -0.69 -1.05
N MET A 314 7.69 0.28 -0.27
CA MET A 314 9.06 0.27 0.26
C MET A 314 9.05 0.33 1.78
N GLY A 315 9.93 -0.47 2.41
CA GLY A 315 10.12 -0.49 3.86
C GLY A 315 11.32 -1.32 4.25
N ASP A 316 11.87 -1.08 5.42
CA ASP A 316 12.99 -1.84 6.01
C ASP A 316 12.41 -3.12 6.64
N VAL A 317 12.51 -4.28 5.94
CA VAL A 317 11.88 -5.53 6.37
C VAL A 317 12.80 -6.41 7.21
N ASP A 318 14.11 -6.16 7.21
CA ASP A 318 15.08 -6.95 7.98
C ASP A 318 15.83 -6.15 9.06
N GLY A 319 15.46 -4.88 9.25
CA GLY A 319 15.97 -4.01 10.31
C GLY A 319 17.41 -3.53 10.06
N ASP A 320 17.88 -3.52 8.81
CA ASP A 320 19.25 -3.10 8.47
C ASP A 320 19.38 -1.59 8.22
N GLY A 321 18.26 -0.86 8.19
CA GLY A 321 18.20 0.60 8.02
C GLY A 321 18.20 1.05 6.56
N LEU A 322 17.92 0.16 5.62
CA LEU A 322 17.75 0.44 4.19
C LEU A 322 16.31 0.14 3.76
N LEU A 323 15.84 0.83 2.72
CA LEU A 323 14.51 0.56 2.15
C LEU A 323 14.57 -0.63 1.20
N ASP A 324 13.90 -1.71 1.56
CA ASP A 324 13.62 -2.83 0.68
C ASP A 324 12.40 -2.53 -0.19
N LEU A 325 12.23 -3.28 -1.27
CA LEU A 325 11.20 -3.05 -2.26
C LEU A 325 10.33 -4.30 -2.46
N PHE A 326 9.01 -4.13 -2.34
CA PHE A 326 8.04 -5.17 -2.66
C PHE A 326 7.20 -4.81 -3.88
N VAL A 327 6.91 -5.83 -4.73
CA VAL A 327 6.11 -5.68 -5.96
C VAL A 327 5.18 -6.86 -6.14
N THR A 328 3.89 -6.61 -6.38
CA THR A 328 2.92 -7.65 -6.75
C THR A 328 2.98 -7.96 -8.23
N ASN A 329 2.69 -9.20 -8.60
CA ASN A 329 2.71 -9.69 -9.98
C ASN A 329 1.53 -10.63 -10.26
N LEU A 330 1.41 -11.11 -11.51
CA LEU A 330 0.44 -12.14 -11.90
C LEU A 330 0.76 -13.50 -11.26
N SER A 331 -0.23 -14.38 -11.23
CA SER A 331 -0.05 -15.78 -10.88
C SER A 331 1.06 -16.44 -11.72
N GLU A 332 1.71 -17.46 -11.18
CA GLU A 332 2.85 -18.17 -11.77
C GLU A 332 4.14 -17.34 -11.93
N GLN A 333 4.08 -16.01 -11.68
CA GLN A 333 5.25 -15.12 -11.68
C GLN A 333 5.84 -14.89 -10.30
N THR A 334 5.09 -15.17 -9.23
CA THR A 334 5.34 -14.80 -7.83
C THR A 334 5.38 -13.29 -7.61
N HIS A 335 5.05 -12.83 -6.41
CA HIS A 335 5.31 -11.44 -6.03
C HIS A 335 6.76 -11.31 -5.60
N SER A 336 7.36 -10.17 -5.87
CA SER A 336 8.81 -9.98 -5.73
C SER A 336 9.16 -9.18 -4.49
N LEU A 337 10.11 -9.68 -3.70
CA LEU A 337 10.77 -8.93 -2.63
C LEU A 337 12.25 -8.76 -2.99
N TYR A 338 12.68 -7.50 -3.02
CA TYR A 338 14.04 -7.11 -3.31
C TYR A 338 14.65 -6.48 -2.06
N ARG A 339 15.67 -7.15 -1.48
CA ARG A 339 16.44 -6.62 -0.36
C ARG A 339 17.47 -5.61 -0.87
N ASN A 340 17.51 -4.46 -0.26
CA ASN A 340 18.50 -3.44 -0.53
C ASN A 340 19.85 -3.84 0.05
N LEU A 341 20.90 -3.83 -0.78
CA LEU A 341 22.27 -4.16 -0.36
C LEU A 341 23.12 -2.90 -0.11
N GLY A 342 22.50 -1.72 -0.18
CA GLY A 342 23.20 -0.45 -0.27
C GLY A 342 23.91 -0.24 -1.60
N LYS A 343 24.46 0.96 -1.80
CA LYS A 343 25.20 1.33 -3.03
C LYS A 343 24.39 1.21 -4.32
N GLY A 344 23.07 1.35 -4.21
CA GLY A 344 22.15 1.33 -5.34
C GLY A 344 21.90 -0.07 -5.94
N LEU A 345 22.12 -1.14 -5.19
CA LEU A 345 21.93 -2.53 -5.64
C LEU A 345 20.93 -3.25 -4.75
N PHE A 346 20.15 -4.14 -5.37
CA PHE A 346 19.18 -5.00 -4.69
C PHE A 346 19.40 -6.47 -5.02
N ASP A 347 19.05 -7.34 -4.07
CA ASP A 347 19.02 -8.79 -4.23
C ASP A 347 17.58 -9.31 -4.20
N ASN A 348 17.20 -10.11 -5.18
CA ASN A 348 15.87 -10.71 -5.21
C ASN A 348 15.79 -11.87 -4.22
N ILE A 349 15.18 -11.62 -3.07
CA ILE A 349 15.00 -12.60 -1.98
C ILE A 349 13.60 -13.23 -1.95
N THR A 350 12.84 -13.15 -3.04
CA THR A 350 11.45 -13.64 -3.14
C THR A 350 11.27 -15.07 -2.63
N PHE A 351 12.10 -16.02 -3.06
CA PHE A 351 12.02 -17.41 -2.61
C PHE A 351 12.66 -17.63 -1.23
N PRO A 352 13.86 -17.09 -0.94
CA PRO A 352 14.45 -17.19 0.40
C PRO A 352 13.60 -16.59 1.51
N SER A 353 12.83 -15.54 1.22
CA SER A 353 11.92 -14.91 2.19
C SER A 353 10.65 -15.72 2.49
N GLY A 354 10.32 -16.74 1.68
CA GLY A 354 9.06 -17.49 1.79
C GLY A 354 7.90 -16.91 0.97
N ILE A 355 7.97 -15.65 0.55
CA ILE A 355 6.92 -14.96 -0.23
C ILE A 355 6.62 -15.70 -1.54
N GLY A 356 7.66 -16.12 -2.28
CA GLY A 356 7.49 -16.74 -3.58
C GLY A 356 6.58 -17.98 -3.57
N LYS A 357 6.70 -18.81 -2.53
CA LYS A 357 5.83 -19.99 -2.38
C LYS A 357 4.38 -19.60 -2.04
N ALA A 358 4.21 -18.63 -1.15
CA ALA A 358 2.90 -18.21 -0.66
C ALA A 358 2.08 -17.53 -1.77
N THR A 359 2.74 -16.81 -2.68
CA THR A 359 2.08 -15.93 -3.66
C THR A 359 1.93 -16.51 -5.05
N LEU A 360 2.57 -17.66 -5.34
CA LEU A 360 2.60 -18.28 -6.68
C LEU A 360 1.21 -18.45 -7.35
N PRO A 361 0.14 -18.87 -6.62
CA PRO A 361 -1.16 -19.10 -7.26
C PRO A 361 -2.02 -17.83 -7.41
N PHE A 362 -1.58 -16.70 -6.89
CA PHE A 362 -2.39 -15.49 -6.79
C PHE A 362 -1.99 -14.42 -7.80
N VAL A 363 -2.99 -13.63 -8.21
CA VAL A 363 -2.80 -12.39 -8.97
C VAL A 363 -2.90 -11.25 -7.98
N GLY A 364 -1.76 -10.62 -7.65
CA GLY A 364 -1.70 -9.57 -6.64
C GLY A 364 -1.84 -8.18 -7.23
N PHE A 365 -2.53 -7.30 -6.51
CA PHE A 365 -2.66 -5.88 -6.83
C PHE A 365 -2.13 -5.02 -5.69
N GLY A 366 -2.98 -4.44 -4.86
CA GLY A 366 -2.54 -3.62 -3.75
C GLY A 366 -1.70 -4.40 -2.75
N ALA A 367 -0.69 -3.75 -2.18
CA ALA A 367 0.16 -4.30 -1.13
C ALA A 367 0.60 -3.21 -0.18
N ALA A 368 0.81 -3.57 1.08
CA ALA A 368 1.33 -2.66 2.09
C ALA A 368 2.26 -3.40 3.07
N LEU A 369 3.39 -2.78 3.34
CA LEU A 369 4.30 -3.14 4.43
C LEU A 369 3.88 -2.37 5.69
N PHE A 370 3.44 -3.09 6.74
CA PHE A 370 2.92 -2.51 7.98
C PHE A 370 3.08 -3.49 9.14
N ASP A 371 3.09 -3.01 10.35
CA ASP A 371 3.21 -3.83 11.56
C ASP A 371 1.79 -4.08 12.10
N TYR A 372 1.19 -5.26 11.79
CA TYR A 372 -0.22 -5.52 12.10
C TYR A 372 -0.46 -5.99 13.54
N ASP A 373 0.56 -6.54 14.21
CA ASP A 373 0.46 -7.09 15.56
C ASP A 373 1.33 -6.34 16.59
N ASN A 374 1.87 -5.20 16.18
CA ASN A 374 2.69 -4.29 16.99
C ASN A 374 3.96 -4.94 17.55
N ASP A 375 4.50 -5.97 16.88
CA ASP A 375 5.71 -6.68 17.31
C ASP A 375 7.02 -6.01 16.91
N THR A 376 6.95 -4.86 16.24
CA THR A 376 8.04 -3.99 15.74
C THR A 376 8.50 -4.29 14.31
N ASP A 377 8.12 -5.42 13.73
CA ASP A 377 8.58 -5.85 12.42
C ASP A 377 7.55 -5.47 11.33
N LEU A 378 7.99 -5.18 10.12
CA LEU A 378 7.07 -4.90 9.02
C LEU A 378 6.56 -6.21 8.42
N ASP A 379 5.28 -6.44 8.52
CA ASP A 379 4.53 -7.50 7.87
C ASP A 379 4.04 -7.07 6.49
N LEU A 380 3.31 -7.94 5.80
CA LEU A 380 2.87 -7.69 4.45
C LEU A 380 1.42 -8.13 4.23
N ALA A 381 0.54 -7.19 3.89
CA ALA A 381 -0.77 -7.50 3.31
C ALA A 381 -0.74 -7.40 1.79
N ILE A 382 -1.43 -8.31 1.11
CA ILE A 382 -1.56 -8.34 -0.35
C ILE A 382 -3.02 -8.61 -0.70
N VAL A 383 -3.58 -7.78 -1.57
CA VAL A 383 -4.94 -8.01 -2.07
C VAL A 383 -4.91 -8.58 -3.48
N ASN A 384 -5.77 -9.58 -3.71
CA ASN A 384 -5.71 -10.47 -4.87
C ASN A 384 -7.03 -10.53 -5.64
N GLY A 385 -6.92 -10.84 -6.92
CA GLY A 385 -8.05 -11.10 -7.81
C GLY A 385 -7.61 -11.19 -9.25
N ASP A 386 -8.10 -12.18 -9.99
CA ASP A 386 -7.70 -12.37 -11.39
C ASP A 386 -8.12 -11.20 -12.27
N VAL A 387 -7.47 -11.04 -13.42
CA VAL A 387 -7.82 -10.04 -14.45
C VAL A 387 -8.86 -10.57 -15.43
N ILE A 388 -9.04 -11.88 -15.52
CA ILE A 388 -9.95 -12.54 -16.44
C ILE A 388 -11.23 -12.91 -15.68
N ASP A 389 -12.28 -12.11 -15.85
CA ASP A 389 -13.51 -12.17 -15.04
C ASP A 389 -14.35 -13.46 -15.24
N ASN A 390 -14.09 -14.21 -16.29
CA ASN A 390 -14.74 -15.49 -16.61
C ASN A 390 -13.76 -16.69 -16.55
N ILE A 391 -12.62 -16.56 -15.86
CA ILE A 391 -11.58 -17.61 -15.74
C ILE A 391 -12.13 -18.92 -15.14
N ASP A 392 -13.12 -18.80 -14.24
CA ASP A 392 -13.79 -19.93 -13.59
C ASP A 392 -14.47 -20.90 -14.59
N ASP A 393 -14.77 -20.45 -15.82
CA ASP A 393 -15.36 -21.28 -16.89
C ASP A 393 -14.37 -22.33 -17.43
N LEU A 394 -13.06 -22.15 -17.22
CA LEU A 394 -12.04 -23.15 -17.59
C LEU A 394 -12.05 -24.37 -16.68
N LYS A 395 -12.65 -24.26 -15.47
CA LYS A 395 -12.78 -25.35 -14.48
C LYS A 395 -11.44 -25.98 -14.10
N ASP A 396 -10.39 -25.19 -14.12
CA ASP A 396 -9.08 -25.54 -13.56
C ASP A 396 -8.94 -25.01 -12.12
N GLN A 397 -7.75 -24.80 -11.61
CA GLN A 397 -7.53 -24.36 -10.24
C GLN A 397 -7.57 -22.82 -10.08
N ARG A 398 -7.72 -22.07 -11.17
CA ARG A 398 -7.78 -20.61 -11.15
C ARG A 398 -9.17 -20.11 -10.81
N SER A 399 -9.26 -18.96 -10.17
CA SER A 399 -10.53 -18.32 -9.82
C SER A 399 -10.42 -16.80 -9.96
N TYR A 400 -11.47 -16.16 -10.47
CA TYR A 400 -11.55 -14.72 -10.58
C TYR A 400 -11.49 -14.04 -9.21
N LYS A 401 -12.31 -14.52 -8.29
CA LYS A 401 -12.35 -14.04 -6.91
C LYS A 401 -11.35 -14.84 -6.06
N GLN A 402 -10.36 -14.17 -5.51
CA GLN A 402 -9.29 -14.76 -4.72
C GLN A 402 -9.36 -14.30 -3.26
N VAL A 403 -8.72 -15.02 -2.35
CA VAL A 403 -8.50 -14.56 -0.98
C VAL A 403 -7.34 -13.57 -0.96
N ASN A 404 -7.37 -12.64 -0.02
CA ASN A 404 -6.25 -11.76 0.27
C ASN A 404 -5.26 -12.48 1.19
N LEU A 405 -4.00 -12.05 1.21
CA LEU A 405 -2.93 -12.64 2.00
C LEU A 405 -2.47 -11.69 3.11
N LEU A 406 -2.18 -12.25 4.27
CA LEU A 406 -1.43 -11.62 5.34
C LEU A 406 -0.21 -12.48 5.64
N LEU A 407 0.98 -11.90 5.48
CA LEU A 407 2.24 -12.58 5.70
C LEU A 407 2.96 -11.93 6.87
N GLN A 408 3.17 -12.69 7.94
CA GLN A 408 3.90 -12.27 9.13
C GLN A 408 5.41 -12.41 8.89
N ASN A 409 6.16 -11.36 9.22
CA ASN A 409 7.62 -11.31 9.19
C ASN A 409 8.17 -11.82 10.54
N ASP A 410 9.34 -12.43 10.51
CA ASP A 410 10.06 -12.85 11.73
C ASP A 410 11.15 -11.82 12.15
N GLY A 411 11.13 -10.61 11.58
CA GLY A 411 12.11 -9.55 11.81
C GLY A 411 13.44 -9.74 11.07
N SER A 412 13.56 -10.77 10.24
CA SER A 412 14.74 -11.02 9.40
C SER A 412 14.44 -11.00 7.90
N GLY A 413 13.28 -10.49 7.49
CA GLY A 413 12.82 -10.52 6.10
C GLY A 413 12.31 -11.89 5.66
N LYS A 414 11.94 -12.78 6.60
CA LYS A 414 11.29 -14.06 6.29
C LYS A 414 9.82 -14.01 6.67
N PHE A 415 8.99 -14.39 5.73
CA PHE A 415 7.55 -14.26 5.82
C PHE A 415 6.85 -15.61 5.85
N LYS A 416 5.80 -15.68 6.67
CA LYS A 416 4.90 -16.82 6.77
C LYS A 416 3.46 -16.35 6.57
N GLU A 417 2.71 -17.03 5.72
CA GLU A 417 1.29 -16.73 5.52
C GLU A 417 0.48 -17.10 6.77
N VAL A 418 -0.26 -16.13 7.28
CA VAL A 418 -1.09 -16.23 8.50
C VAL A 418 -2.56 -15.84 8.26
N GLY A 419 -2.94 -15.39 7.08
CA GLY A 419 -4.31 -14.99 6.74
C GLY A 419 -5.39 -15.99 7.15
N PRO A 420 -5.22 -17.32 6.92
CA PRO A 420 -6.22 -18.32 7.31
C PRO A 420 -6.57 -18.38 8.79
N VAL A 421 -5.69 -17.88 9.66
CA VAL A 421 -5.91 -17.85 11.12
C VAL A 421 -6.13 -16.43 11.66
N SER A 422 -6.08 -15.41 10.80
CA SER A 422 -6.21 -13.99 11.14
C SER A 422 -7.65 -13.46 10.98
N GLY A 423 -8.64 -14.31 11.11
CA GLY A 423 -10.05 -13.93 11.17
C GLY A 423 -10.81 -13.99 9.84
N PRO A 424 -12.13 -13.73 9.90
CA PRO A 424 -13.02 -13.91 8.76
C PRO A 424 -12.75 -12.91 7.62
N GLY A 425 -12.08 -11.79 7.88
CA GLY A 425 -11.73 -10.80 6.85
C GLY A 425 -10.86 -11.38 5.75
N PHE A 426 -9.89 -12.22 6.09
CA PHE A 426 -9.00 -12.87 5.13
C PHE A 426 -9.60 -14.13 4.47
N ALA A 427 -10.78 -14.58 4.90
CA ALA A 427 -11.51 -15.66 4.23
C ALA A 427 -12.41 -15.16 3.08
N LEU A 428 -12.59 -13.85 2.94
CA LEU A 428 -13.38 -13.25 1.87
C LEU A 428 -12.70 -13.46 0.52
N LYS A 429 -13.51 -13.83 -0.49
CA LYS A 429 -13.05 -13.98 -1.87
C LYS A 429 -13.67 -12.91 -2.73
N LYS A 430 -12.86 -12.01 -3.23
CA LYS A 430 -13.25 -10.93 -4.14
C LYS A 430 -12.19 -10.70 -5.22
N ALA A 431 -12.49 -9.89 -6.21
CA ALA A 431 -11.50 -9.39 -7.16
C ALA A 431 -10.97 -8.06 -6.64
N SER A 432 -10.04 -8.14 -5.69
CA SER A 432 -9.51 -6.98 -4.99
C SER A 432 -8.46 -6.23 -5.82
N ARG A 433 -8.37 -4.90 -5.64
CA ARG A 433 -7.43 -4.01 -6.35
C ARG A 433 -6.71 -3.06 -5.42
N GLY A 434 -7.38 -2.00 -4.97
CA GLY A 434 -6.82 -1.02 -4.05
C GLY A 434 -6.72 -1.55 -2.63
N LEU A 435 -5.61 -1.22 -1.95
CA LEU A 435 -5.40 -1.45 -0.52
C LEU A 435 -4.86 -0.17 0.10
N ALA A 436 -5.49 0.27 1.20
CA ALA A 436 -4.96 1.30 2.06
C ALA A 436 -4.93 0.81 3.52
N VAL A 437 -3.95 1.31 4.29
CA VAL A 437 -3.70 0.96 5.69
C VAL A 437 -3.78 2.21 6.55
N GLY A 438 -4.44 2.13 7.72
CA GLY A 438 -4.53 3.23 8.68
C GLY A 438 -5.30 2.85 9.93
N ASP A 439 -5.07 3.55 11.03
CA ASP A 439 -5.79 3.39 12.30
C ASP A 439 -7.08 4.23 12.26
N ILE A 440 -8.23 3.58 12.03
CA ILE A 440 -9.53 4.25 11.79
C ILE A 440 -10.24 4.68 13.07
N ASP A 441 -9.92 4.09 14.21
CA ASP A 441 -10.57 4.39 15.49
C ASP A 441 -9.59 4.86 16.57
N ASN A 442 -8.34 5.14 16.16
CA ASN A 442 -7.27 5.68 16.98
C ASN A 442 -7.01 4.82 18.23
N ASP A 443 -7.05 3.49 18.09
CA ASP A 443 -6.83 2.55 19.19
C ASP A 443 -5.43 1.93 19.20
N GLY A 444 -4.61 2.28 18.19
CA GLY A 444 -3.19 1.96 18.12
C GLY A 444 -2.88 0.68 17.36
N ASP A 445 -3.86 0.07 16.67
CA ASP A 445 -3.57 -0.95 15.66
C ASP A 445 -4.03 -0.49 14.25
N LEU A 446 -3.52 -1.15 13.23
CA LEU A 446 -3.74 -0.74 11.84
C LEU A 446 -4.79 -1.58 11.15
N ASP A 447 -5.75 -0.91 10.52
CA ASP A 447 -6.87 -1.46 9.77
C ASP A 447 -6.62 -1.43 8.27
N LEU A 448 -7.42 -2.21 7.51
CA LEU A 448 -7.29 -2.33 6.07
C LEU A 448 -8.57 -1.89 5.34
N LEU A 449 -8.42 -0.98 4.39
CA LEU A 449 -9.46 -0.60 3.44
C LEU A 449 -9.16 -1.25 2.09
N ILE A 450 -10.08 -2.06 1.57
CA ILE A 450 -9.90 -2.83 0.35
C ILE A 450 -10.99 -2.49 -0.66
N ALA A 451 -10.59 -1.97 -1.82
CA ALA A 451 -11.49 -1.73 -2.94
C ALA A 451 -11.51 -2.95 -3.89
N ASN A 452 -12.71 -3.36 -4.29
CA ASN A 452 -12.97 -4.56 -5.07
C ASN A 452 -13.66 -4.22 -6.39
N VAL A 453 -13.19 -4.77 -7.50
CA VAL A 453 -13.79 -4.54 -8.83
C VAL A 453 -15.17 -5.17 -8.91
N GLY A 454 -16.18 -4.35 -9.27
CA GLY A 454 -17.55 -4.82 -9.45
C GLY A 454 -18.18 -5.42 -8.19
N ASP A 455 -17.66 -5.07 -7.00
CA ASP A 455 -18.12 -5.63 -5.73
C ASP A 455 -18.11 -4.54 -4.62
N THR A 456 -18.60 -4.89 -3.44
CA THR A 456 -18.59 -4.00 -2.26
C THR A 456 -17.18 -3.84 -1.69
N THR A 457 -16.88 -2.66 -1.15
CA THR A 457 -15.65 -2.39 -0.40
C THR A 457 -15.62 -3.19 0.90
N ASP A 458 -14.42 -3.62 1.31
CA ASP A 458 -14.19 -4.18 2.64
C ASP A 458 -13.41 -3.19 3.50
N LEU A 459 -13.85 -3.02 4.75
CA LEU A 459 -13.12 -2.33 5.81
C LEU A 459 -12.83 -3.38 6.88
N LEU A 460 -11.60 -3.87 6.90
CA LEU A 460 -11.18 -4.91 7.83
C LEU A 460 -10.59 -4.25 9.06
N ARG A 461 -11.37 -4.24 10.17
CA ARG A 461 -10.86 -3.78 11.44
C ARG A 461 -9.95 -4.84 12.04
N ASN A 462 -8.81 -4.42 12.51
CA ASN A 462 -7.91 -5.19 13.32
C ASN A 462 -8.50 -5.32 14.74
N ASP A 463 -8.61 -6.53 15.26
CA ASP A 463 -9.10 -6.79 16.62
C ASP A 463 -7.98 -7.51 17.40
N GLY A 464 -7.03 -6.73 17.95
CA GLY A 464 -6.02 -7.24 18.87
C GLY A 464 -4.56 -6.99 18.54
N GLY A 465 -4.23 -6.23 17.49
CA GLY A 465 -2.88 -5.71 17.28
C GLY A 465 -2.46 -4.82 18.46
N ASN A 466 -3.38 -4.04 19.00
CA ASN A 466 -3.20 -3.15 20.15
C ASN A 466 -3.04 -3.86 21.52
N ARG A 467 -2.94 -5.18 21.56
CA ARG A 467 -2.48 -5.91 22.77
C ARG A 467 -1.01 -5.66 23.06
N GLN A 468 -0.24 -5.35 22.06
CA GLN A 468 1.11 -4.82 22.19
C GLN A 468 1.08 -3.30 22.04
N ASN A 469 2.13 -2.65 22.52
CA ASN A 469 2.21 -1.20 22.54
C ASN A 469 2.60 -0.65 21.17
N SER A 470 2.17 0.59 20.88
CA SER A 470 2.51 1.27 19.64
C SER A 470 2.61 2.79 19.81
N LEU A 471 3.07 3.48 18.77
CA LEU A 471 3.05 4.93 18.62
C LEU A 471 2.58 5.28 17.21
N LEU A 472 1.82 6.35 17.11
CA LEU A 472 1.43 6.96 15.85
C LEU A 472 2.02 8.38 15.79
N ILE A 473 2.84 8.66 14.78
CA ILE A 473 3.56 9.92 14.65
C ILE A 473 2.95 10.75 13.52
N ARG A 474 2.44 11.95 13.87
CA ARG A 474 2.01 12.95 12.89
C ARG A 474 3.13 13.97 12.71
N THR A 475 3.59 14.14 11.50
CA THR A 475 4.57 15.16 11.11
C THR A 475 3.88 16.44 10.68
N VAL A 476 4.50 17.60 10.98
CA VAL A 476 4.03 18.91 10.54
C VAL A 476 5.24 19.75 10.12
N GLY A 477 5.45 19.87 8.82
CA GLY A 477 6.52 20.67 8.24
C GLY A 477 6.33 22.18 8.45
N THR A 478 7.43 22.91 8.44
CA THR A 478 7.47 24.38 8.50
C THR A 478 8.40 25.00 7.47
N LYS A 479 9.45 24.25 7.08
CA LYS A 479 10.34 24.54 5.94
C LYS A 479 10.18 23.45 4.88
N SER A 480 9.99 22.21 5.32
CA SER A 480 9.53 21.10 4.49
C SER A 480 8.06 21.27 4.16
N ASN A 481 7.54 20.50 3.22
CA ASN A 481 6.12 20.43 2.92
C ASN A 481 5.31 20.17 4.20
N ARG A 482 4.08 20.66 4.22
CA ARG A 482 3.23 20.71 5.41
C ARG A 482 3.00 19.35 6.07
N ASP A 483 2.84 18.30 5.28
CA ASP A 483 2.60 16.95 5.78
C ASP A 483 3.89 16.24 6.23
N GLY A 484 5.05 16.78 5.87
CA GLY A 484 6.36 16.15 6.11
C GLY A 484 6.61 14.94 5.21
N ILE A 485 5.96 14.86 4.04
CA ILE A 485 6.17 13.79 3.06
C ILE A 485 7.64 13.76 2.65
N GLY A 486 8.26 12.56 2.69
CA GLY A 486 9.68 12.35 2.49
C GLY A 486 10.49 12.37 3.79
N ALA A 487 9.92 12.80 4.94
CA ALA A 487 10.62 12.74 6.21
C ALA A 487 10.95 11.29 6.61
N ARG A 488 12.19 11.10 7.09
CA ARG A 488 12.71 9.83 7.57
C ARG A 488 12.67 9.79 9.09
N LEU A 489 11.96 8.81 9.66
CA LEU A 489 11.79 8.64 11.09
C LEU A 489 12.58 7.43 11.58
N ARG A 490 13.39 7.61 12.59
CA ARG A 490 14.15 6.56 13.26
C ARG A 490 13.74 6.49 14.72
N LEU A 491 13.04 5.43 15.11
CA LEU A 491 12.62 5.19 16.49
C LEU A 491 13.53 4.18 17.16
N THR A 492 14.09 4.53 18.32
CA THR A 492 14.97 3.65 19.11
C THR A 492 14.23 3.10 20.32
N ILE A 493 14.27 1.78 20.48
CA ILE A 493 13.73 1.03 21.61
C ILE A 493 14.84 0.11 22.12
N GLY A 494 15.50 0.46 23.23
CA GLY A 494 16.65 -0.28 23.73
C GLY A 494 17.79 -0.34 22.71
N LYS A 495 17.98 -1.49 22.06
CA LYS A 495 19.01 -1.68 21.02
C LYS A 495 18.42 -1.72 19.61
N LYS A 496 17.11 -1.82 19.48
CA LYS A 496 16.42 -1.90 18.18
C LYS A 496 16.20 -0.48 17.65
N VAL A 497 16.45 -0.27 16.37
CA VAL A 497 16.15 0.98 15.65
C VAL A 497 15.20 0.64 14.53
N LEU A 498 14.04 1.27 14.52
CA LEU A 498 13.01 1.09 13.50
C LEU A 498 13.07 2.26 12.52
N LEU A 499 13.07 1.98 11.23
CA LEU A 499 13.08 2.98 10.18
C LEU A 499 11.70 3.03 9.50
N ARG A 500 11.14 4.24 9.36
CA ARG A 500 9.90 4.50 8.62
C ARG A 500 10.02 5.82 7.85
N TYR A 501 9.14 6.02 6.87
CA TYR A 501 9.06 7.24 6.07
C TYR A 501 7.61 7.73 5.97
N VAL A 502 7.42 9.03 5.87
CA VAL A 502 6.12 9.63 5.50
C VAL A 502 5.97 9.50 3.98
N LYS A 503 4.97 8.74 3.53
CA LYS A 503 4.74 8.44 2.10
C LYS A 503 3.33 8.85 1.68
N ALA A 504 3.19 9.60 0.59
CA ALA A 504 1.91 9.95 -0.03
C ALA A 504 1.79 9.24 -1.39
N GLY A 505 1.19 8.05 -1.36
CA GLY A 505 1.06 7.15 -2.49
C GLY A 505 1.99 5.94 -2.37
N SER A 506 1.40 4.75 -2.48
CA SER A 506 2.04 3.44 -2.54
C SER A 506 0.96 2.41 -2.95
N SER A 507 1.22 1.12 -2.81
CA SER A 507 0.23 0.09 -3.10
C SER A 507 -0.18 0.06 -4.59
N TYR A 508 -1.45 -0.02 -4.88
CA TYR A 508 -2.04 0.04 -6.20
C TYR A 508 -3.23 0.99 -6.20
N LEU A 509 -3.18 2.07 -6.98
CA LEU A 509 -4.25 3.07 -7.12
C LEU A 509 -4.70 3.71 -5.78
N SER A 510 -3.89 3.62 -4.73
CA SER A 510 -4.33 3.86 -3.35
C SER A 510 -3.28 4.62 -2.55
N GLN A 511 -3.70 5.06 -1.34
CA GLN A 511 -2.81 5.72 -0.40
C GLN A 511 -3.16 5.34 1.04
N ASN A 512 -2.13 5.06 1.84
CA ASN A 512 -2.21 4.82 3.28
C ASN A 512 -2.37 6.14 4.07
N ASP A 513 -2.66 6.01 5.36
CA ASP A 513 -2.53 7.12 6.33
C ASP A 513 -1.12 7.72 6.26
N LEU A 514 -1.02 9.05 6.30
CA LEU A 514 0.27 9.76 6.34
C LEU A 514 0.93 9.71 7.72
N ARG A 515 0.16 9.43 8.79
CA ARG A 515 0.71 9.23 10.12
C ARG A 515 1.55 7.96 10.14
N VAL A 516 2.73 8.05 10.74
CA VAL A 516 3.71 6.95 10.75
C VAL A 516 3.51 6.10 11.98
N HIS A 517 3.20 4.82 11.78
CA HIS A 517 2.98 3.86 12.84
C HIS A 517 4.27 3.13 13.21
N PHE A 518 4.46 2.90 14.51
CA PHE A 518 5.52 2.07 15.09
C PHE A 518 4.93 1.14 16.14
N GLY A 519 4.95 -0.18 15.91
CA GLY A 519 4.79 -1.14 16.98
C GLY A 519 5.98 -1.08 17.93
N LEU A 520 5.74 -1.27 19.22
CA LEU A 520 6.75 -1.22 20.28
C LEU A 520 6.92 -2.57 21.00
N GLY A 521 6.12 -3.58 20.64
CA GLY A 521 6.06 -4.83 21.37
C GLY A 521 5.64 -4.60 22.82
N SER A 522 6.36 -5.17 23.75
CA SER A 522 6.13 -5.01 25.19
C SER A 522 6.73 -3.71 25.78
N ALA A 523 7.45 -2.91 24.99
CA ALA A 523 8.07 -1.70 25.50
C ALA A 523 7.00 -0.62 25.78
N THR A 524 7.00 -0.08 26.99
CA THR A 524 6.07 0.98 27.41
C THR A 524 6.56 2.38 27.08
N ARG A 525 7.73 2.49 26.46
CA ARG A 525 8.37 3.75 26.09
C ARG A 525 9.36 3.54 24.96
N ALA A 526 9.43 4.46 24.01
CA ALA A 526 10.54 4.63 23.09
C ALA A 526 11.59 5.56 23.68
N ASP A 527 12.86 5.23 23.51
CA ASP A 527 13.98 6.00 24.08
C ASP A 527 14.18 7.32 23.30
N ARG A 528 14.08 7.22 21.95
CA ARG A 528 14.39 8.33 21.05
C ARG A 528 13.65 8.19 19.74
N LEU A 529 13.02 9.27 19.29
CA LEU A 529 12.57 9.46 17.92
C LEU A 529 13.43 10.55 17.27
N GLU A 530 14.08 10.23 16.17
CA GLU A 530 14.81 11.17 15.32
C GLU A 530 14.04 11.33 14.01
N ILE A 531 13.78 12.56 13.60
CA ILE A 531 13.13 12.88 12.32
C ILE A 531 14.12 13.70 11.49
N LEU A 532 14.55 13.15 10.38
CA LEU A 532 15.25 13.90 9.33
C LEU A 532 14.21 14.39 8.31
N TRP A 533 14.01 15.68 8.27
CA TRP A 533 13.07 16.35 7.36
C TRP A 533 13.69 16.55 5.96
N PRO A 534 12.88 16.64 4.89
CA PRO A 534 13.36 16.98 3.53
C PRO A 534 14.20 18.25 3.50
N SER A 535 13.90 19.26 4.31
CA SER A 535 14.68 20.50 4.45
C SER A 535 16.08 20.31 5.03
N GLY A 536 16.45 19.10 5.47
CA GLY A 536 17.69 18.80 6.19
C GLY A 536 17.67 19.14 7.68
N VAL A 537 16.57 19.69 8.22
CA VAL A 537 16.40 19.85 9.66
C VAL A 537 16.31 18.48 10.32
N VAL A 538 16.85 18.35 11.54
CA VAL A 538 16.74 17.15 12.37
C VAL A 538 16.08 17.53 13.69
N ASP A 539 14.95 16.90 13.99
CA ASP A 539 14.31 16.97 15.29
C ASP A 539 14.53 15.69 16.09
N GLU A 540 14.62 15.84 17.39
CA GLU A 540 14.78 14.74 18.33
C GLU A 540 13.75 14.85 19.45
N VAL A 541 13.04 13.74 19.71
CA VAL A 541 12.11 13.61 20.84
C VAL A 541 12.56 12.44 21.69
N LEU A 542 12.77 12.66 22.99
CA LEU A 542 13.29 11.66 23.91
C LEU A 542 12.20 11.15 24.86
N ASN A 543 12.30 9.90 25.25
CA ASN A 543 11.49 9.29 26.29
C ASN A 543 9.97 9.42 26.02
N ILE A 544 9.53 8.88 24.89
CA ILE A 544 8.13 8.94 24.44
C ILE A 544 7.37 7.77 25.04
N ASP A 545 6.38 8.02 25.88
CA ASP A 545 5.53 6.96 26.42
C ASP A 545 4.70 6.31 25.29
N ALA A 546 4.45 5.01 25.41
CA ALA A 546 3.70 4.25 24.42
C ALA A 546 2.20 4.62 24.38
N ASN A 547 1.51 4.12 23.38
CA ASN A 547 0.05 4.16 23.22
C ASN A 547 -0.53 5.56 23.07
N GLN A 548 0.11 6.35 22.19
CA GLN A 548 -0.33 7.71 21.92
C GLN A 548 -0.04 8.16 20.48
N ILE A 549 -0.79 9.18 20.06
CA ILE A 549 -0.52 9.94 18.86
C ILE A 549 0.38 11.12 19.23
N VAL A 550 1.56 11.20 18.65
CA VAL A 550 2.54 12.28 18.88
C VAL A 550 2.62 13.17 17.65
N THR A 551 2.31 14.45 17.78
CA THR A 551 2.53 15.41 16.71
C THR A 551 3.91 16.05 16.88
N VAL A 552 4.75 15.92 15.88
CA VAL A 552 6.08 16.55 15.83
C VAL A 552 6.07 17.64 14.77
N ARG A 553 6.44 18.85 15.18
CA ARG A 553 6.56 20.01 14.27
C ARG A 553 8.04 20.25 13.99
N GLU A 554 8.37 20.43 12.73
CA GLU A 554 9.73 20.70 12.26
C GLU A 554 10.34 21.92 12.97
N GLY A 555 11.52 21.73 13.56
CA GLY A 555 12.28 22.73 14.31
C GLY A 555 11.72 23.06 15.70
N ALA A 556 10.65 22.39 16.14
CA ALA A 556 10.04 22.60 17.45
C ALA A 556 9.92 21.31 18.28
N GLY A 557 10.16 20.14 17.69
CA GLY A 557 10.00 18.85 18.33
C GLY A 557 8.53 18.48 18.59
N ALA A 558 8.26 17.65 19.62
CA ALA A 558 6.90 17.24 19.96
C ALA A 558 6.07 18.42 20.47
N VAL A 559 4.95 18.73 19.80
CA VAL A 559 4.05 19.84 20.12
C VAL A 559 2.73 19.38 20.74
N SER A 560 2.34 18.14 20.53
CA SER A 560 1.18 17.53 21.20
C SER A 560 1.36 16.02 21.36
N GLN A 561 0.71 15.49 22.39
CA GLN A 561 0.63 14.07 22.69
C GLN A 561 -0.82 13.78 23.10
N LYS A 562 -1.44 12.77 22.47
CA LYS A 562 -2.83 12.37 22.73
C LYS A 562 -2.85 10.86 22.89
N GLU A 563 -3.32 10.37 24.05
CA GLU A 563 -3.51 8.93 24.27
C GLU A 563 -4.46 8.34 23.23
N PHE A 564 -4.24 7.08 22.89
CA PHE A 564 -5.15 6.34 22.02
C PHE A 564 -6.55 6.25 22.62
N SER A 565 -7.53 6.15 21.76
CA SER A 565 -8.91 5.91 22.16
C SER A 565 -8.99 4.51 22.78
N VAL A 566 -9.38 4.40 24.04
CA VAL A 566 -9.64 3.10 24.63
C VAL A 566 -10.92 2.58 23.98
N ALA A 567 -10.80 1.68 23.01
CA ALA A 567 -11.95 0.92 22.54
C ALA A 567 -12.55 0.22 23.74
N SER A 568 -13.81 0.51 24.07
CA SER A 568 -14.53 -0.23 25.09
C SER A 568 -14.75 -1.65 24.56
N VAL A 569 -13.77 -2.51 24.75
CA VAL A 569 -13.96 -3.95 24.59
C VAL A 569 -15.02 -4.31 25.63
N ALA A 570 -16.25 -4.46 25.17
CA ALA A 570 -17.30 -5.08 25.96
C ALA A 570 -16.79 -6.49 26.29
N ARG A 571 -16.38 -6.67 27.55
CA ARG A 571 -15.92 -7.93 28.14
C ARG A 571 -17.05 -8.95 28.14
#